data_232cfc36254dcfb082af5e3ddd4f6d31
#
_entry.id   232cfc36254dcfb082af5e3ddd4f6d31
#
_cell.length_a   1.000
_cell.length_b   1.000
_cell.length_c   1.000
_cell.angle_alpha   90.00
_cell.angle_beta   90.00
_cell.angle_gamma   90.00
#
_symmetry.space_group_name_H-M   'P 1'
#
loop_
_entity.id
_entity.type
_entity.pdbx_description
1 polymer ?
#
loop_
_entity_poly.entity_id
_entity_poly.type
_entity_poly.pdbx_seq_one_letter_code
_entity_poly.pdbx_strand_id
1 'polypeptide(L)'
;MGRTPSETGRILLEEALRQIEFANIEFRDSSAGRQAYIKGRRVQVWMVMLVASSYGNDAKKTALHLQMPVEWVQAAFHYAEAFPDEIQDAIQDNDSVTTEELKRMLPGQYLDIEHLRK
;
A
#
# COMPACT_ATOMS: atom_id res chain seq x y z
N MET A 1 12.88 16.77 9.55
CA MET A 1 12.95 17.66 9.79
C MET A 1 11.98 18.29 10.49
N GLY A 2 11.56 18.83 10.99
CA GLY A 2 10.56 19.62 11.60
C GLY A 2 9.74 19.02 12.70
N ARG A 3 9.91 17.77 13.03
CA ARG A 3 9.11 17.16 14.08
C ARG A 3 9.81 17.25 15.41
N THR A 4 9.02 17.50 16.47
CA THR A 4 9.55 17.46 17.80
C THR A 4 9.66 16.01 18.26
N PRO A 5 10.46 15.72 19.28
CA PRO A 5 10.53 14.35 19.79
C PRO A 5 9.18 13.81 20.25
N SER A 6 8.32 14.64 20.84
CA SER A 6 7.03 14.14 21.29
C SER A 6 6.10 13.84 20.11
N GLU A 7 6.21 14.62 19.03
CA GLU A 7 5.42 14.34 17.84
C GLU A 7 5.89 13.02 17.19
N THR A 8 7.21 12.82 17.16
CA THR A 8 7.75 11.60 16.60
C THR A 8 7.30 10.39 17.42
N GLY A 9 7.34 10.49 18.75
CA GLY A 9 6.92 9.41 19.61
C GLY A 9 5.45 9.07 19.43
N ARG A 10 4.60 10.08 19.26
CA ARG A 10 3.18 9.84 19.06
C ARG A 10 2.90 9.15 17.74
N ILE A 11 3.63 9.52 16.68
CA ILE A 11 3.46 8.89 15.39
C ILE A 11 3.86 7.43 15.46
N LEU A 12 4.97 7.12 16.13
CA LEU A 12 5.43 5.73 16.23
C LEU A 12 4.45 4.88 17.04
N LEU A 13 3.87 5.45 18.09
CA LEU A 13 2.87 4.73 18.87
C LEU A 13 1.63 4.46 18.04
N GLU A 14 1.19 5.45 17.29
CA GLU A 14 0.01 5.29 16.46
C GLU A 14 0.22 4.20 15.41
N GLU A 15 1.41 4.18 14.78
CA GLU A 15 1.71 3.16 13.80
C GLU A 15 1.76 1.77 14.42
N ALA A 16 2.31 1.67 15.63
CA ALA A 16 2.36 0.38 16.32
C ALA A 16 0.95 -0.15 16.61
N LEU A 17 0.04 0.75 17.00
CA LEU A 17 -1.34 0.35 17.25
C LEU A 17 -2.02 -0.10 15.97
N ARG A 18 -1.75 0.60 14.85
CA ARG A 18 -2.32 0.22 13.57
C ARG A 18 -1.80 -1.14 13.12
N GLN A 19 -0.53 -1.43 13.39
CA GLN A 19 0.03 -2.71 13.00
C GLN A 19 -0.57 -3.86 13.79
N ILE A 20 -0.99 -3.62 15.01
CA ILE A 20 -1.69 -4.63 15.80
C ILE A 20 -3.05 -4.91 15.17
N GLU A 21 -3.74 -3.85 14.75
CA GLU A 21 -5.08 -3.99 14.18
C GLU A 21 -5.04 -4.50 12.73
N PHE A 22 -4.01 -4.10 11.99
CA PHE A 22 -3.89 -4.45 10.56
C PHE A 22 -2.63 -5.27 10.36
N ALA A 23 -2.74 -6.56 10.62
CA ALA A 23 -1.58 -7.44 10.74
C ALA A 23 -0.71 -7.54 9.48
N ASN A 24 -1.30 -7.34 8.31
CA ASN A 24 -0.53 -7.46 7.07
C ASN A 24 -0.09 -6.12 6.50
N ILE A 25 -0.15 -5.08 7.32
CA ILE A 25 0.25 -3.73 6.92
C ILE A 25 1.47 -3.32 7.73
N GLU A 26 2.44 -2.71 7.07
CA GLU A 26 3.58 -2.14 7.78
C GLU A 26 3.82 -0.73 7.26
N PHE A 27 4.56 0.05 8.02
CA PHE A 27 4.81 1.44 7.66
C PHE A 27 6.28 1.62 7.34
N ARG A 28 6.56 2.26 6.22
CA ARG A 28 7.94 2.51 5.82
C ARG A 28 8.04 3.90 5.19
N ASP A 29 9.24 4.45 5.22
CA ASP A 29 9.50 5.71 4.55
C ASP A 29 9.51 5.49 3.05
N SER A 30 8.99 6.47 2.32
CA SER A 30 9.08 6.47 0.88
C SER A 30 9.51 7.87 0.46
N SER A 31 9.70 8.08 -0.83
CA SER A 31 10.06 9.39 -1.33
C SER A 31 8.97 10.43 -1.03
N ALA A 32 7.75 9.97 -0.79
CA ALA A 32 6.63 10.84 -0.47
C ALA A 32 6.31 10.86 1.03
N GLY A 33 7.19 10.31 1.90
CA GLY A 33 6.97 10.28 3.33
C GLY A 33 6.61 8.90 3.83
N ARG A 34 6.08 8.84 5.06
CA ARG A 34 5.66 7.56 5.64
C ARG A 34 4.43 7.04 4.92
N GLN A 35 4.45 5.78 4.54
CA GLN A 35 3.35 5.17 3.80
C GLN A 35 3.05 3.78 4.32
N ALA A 36 1.80 3.37 4.17
CA ALA A 36 1.37 2.02 4.51
C ALA A 36 1.65 1.08 3.35
N TYR A 37 2.29 -0.04 3.64
CA TYR A 37 2.67 -1.05 2.65
C TYR A 37 2.06 -2.38 3.00
N ILE A 38 1.90 -3.23 2.00
CA ILE A 38 1.65 -4.64 2.26
C ILE A 38 2.93 -5.20 2.88
N LYS A 39 2.80 -5.84 4.01
CA LYS A 39 3.95 -6.30 4.78
C LYS A 39 4.84 -7.20 3.94
N GLY A 40 6.11 -6.86 3.88
CA GLY A 40 7.08 -7.65 3.15
C GLY A 40 7.09 -7.43 1.65
N ARG A 41 6.31 -6.49 1.15
CA ARG A 41 6.25 -6.22 -0.29
C ARG A 41 6.55 -4.75 -0.55
N ARG A 42 6.82 -4.43 -1.79
CA ARG A 42 7.04 -3.04 -2.17
C ARG A 42 5.75 -2.35 -2.59
N VAL A 43 4.63 -2.98 -2.36
CA VAL A 43 3.34 -2.48 -2.80
C VAL A 43 2.71 -1.70 -1.67
N GLN A 44 2.38 -0.45 -1.93
CA GLN A 44 1.70 0.39 -0.96
C GLN A 44 0.19 0.16 -1.05
N VAL A 45 -0.50 0.44 0.05
CA VAL A 45 -1.94 0.20 0.10
C VAL A 45 -2.68 0.96 -1.01
N TRP A 46 -2.29 2.23 -1.25
CA TRP A 46 -2.99 3.01 -2.28
C TRP A 46 -2.84 2.38 -3.67
N MET A 47 -1.72 1.71 -3.92
CA MET A 47 -1.49 1.03 -5.19
C MET A 47 -2.45 -0.14 -5.36
N VAL A 48 -2.63 -0.91 -4.28
CA VAL A 48 -3.59 -2.01 -4.30
C VAL A 48 -4.98 -1.48 -4.61
N MET A 49 -5.35 -0.37 -3.97
CA MET A 49 -6.70 0.19 -4.16
C MET A 49 -6.90 0.70 -5.58
N LEU A 50 -5.87 1.28 -6.17
CA LEU A 50 -5.97 1.79 -7.53
C LEU A 50 -6.12 0.64 -8.51
N VAL A 51 -5.33 -0.43 -8.35
CA VAL A 51 -5.48 -1.62 -9.19
C VAL A 51 -6.86 -2.25 -8.99
N ALA A 52 -7.31 -2.33 -7.73
CA ALA A 52 -8.61 -2.93 -7.43
C ALA A 52 -9.74 -2.18 -8.12
N SER A 53 -9.63 -0.87 -8.23
CA SER A 53 -10.69 -0.08 -8.85
C SER A 53 -10.91 -0.50 -10.31
N SER A 54 -9.88 -0.97 -10.98
CA SER A 54 -10.01 -1.41 -12.37
C SER A 54 -10.69 -2.77 -12.48
N TYR A 55 -10.82 -3.48 -11.36
CA TYR A 55 -11.49 -4.77 -11.31
C TYR A 55 -12.81 -4.70 -10.53
N GLY A 56 -13.36 -3.51 -10.37
CA GLY A 56 -14.60 -3.33 -9.64
C GLY A 56 -14.47 -3.65 -8.16
N ASN A 57 -13.25 -3.45 -7.62
CA ASN A 57 -12.94 -3.75 -6.23
C ASN A 57 -13.13 -5.21 -5.87
N ASP A 58 -12.88 -6.09 -6.85
CA ASP A 58 -12.94 -7.53 -6.61
C ASP A 58 -11.60 -7.96 -6.03
N ALA A 59 -11.60 -8.42 -4.78
CA ALA A 59 -10.37 -8.78 -4.09
C ALA A 59 -9.65 -9.95 -4.74
N LYS A 60 -10.40 -10.93 -5.23
CA LYS A 60 -9.79 -12.10 -5.83
C LYS A 60 -9.10 -11.77 -7.14
N LYS A 61 -9.76 -10.97 -7.98
CA LYS A 61 -9.16 -10.56 -9.25
C LYS A 61 -7.92 -9.70 -9.02
N THR A 62 -8.00 -8.81 -8.03
CA THR A 62 -6.88 -7.96 -7.68
C THR A 62 -5.71 -8.81 -7.19
N ALA A 63 -5.99 -9.77 -6.33
CA ALA A 63 -4.95 -10.64 -5.80
C ALA A 63 -4.29 -11.45 -6.91
N LEU A 64 -5.09 -11.91 -7.85
CA LEU A 64 -4.55 -12.68 -8.96
C LEU A 64 -3.63 -11.81 -9.81
N HIS A 65 -4.03 -10.57 -10.08
CA HIS A 65 -3.19 -9.66 -10.85
C HIS A 65 -1.88 -9.38 -10.13
N LEU A 66 -1.94 -9.12 -8.83
CA LEU A 66 -0.76 -8.76 -8.04
C LEU A 66 0.03 -9.97 -7.58
N GLN A 67 -0.48 -11.16 -7.85
CA GLN A 67 0.17 -12.42 -7.48
C GLN A 67 0.49 -12.47 -6.00
N MET A 68 -0.52 -12.21 -5.20
CA MET A 68 -0.39 -12.28 -3.75
C MET A 68 -1.64 -12.95 -3.17
N PRO A 69 -1.57 -13.45 -1.94
CA PRO A 69 -2.73 -14.05 -1.32
C PRO A 69 -3.88 -13.05 -1.22
N VAL A 70 -5.11 -13.53 -1.39
CA VAL A 70 -6.28 -12.66 -1.32
C VAL A 70 -6.39 -12.00 0.05
N GLU A 71 -5.91 -12.66 1.09
CA GLU A 71 -5.94 -12.10 2.44
C GLU A 71 -5.15 -10.79 2.53
N TRP A 72 -4.09 -10.67 1.74
CA TRP A 72 -3.28 -9.45 1.75
C TRP A 72 -4.05 -8.31 1.08
N VAL A 73 -4.78 -8.62 0.01
CA VAL A 73 -5.61 -7.61 -0.65
C VAL A 73 -6.75 -7.20 0.26
N GLN A 74 -7.35 -8.17 0.96
CA GLN A 74 -8.41 -7.86 1.91
C GLN A 74 -7.89 -6.99 3.04
N ALA A 75 -6.65 -7.21 3.47
CA ALA A 75 -6.04 -6.37 4.49
C ALA A 75 -5.89 -4.93 4.00
N ALA A 76 -5.51 -4.76 2.73
CA ALA A 76 -5.41 -3.42 2.16
C ALA A 76 -6.78 -2.75 2.08
N PHE A 77 -7.81 -3.52 1.69
CA PHE A 77 -9.17 -2.99 1.65
C PHE A 77 -9.61 -2.54 3.03
N HIS A 78 -9.33 -3.36 4.03
CA HIS A 78 -9.70 -3.06 5.40
C HIS A 78 -9.01 -1.79 5.90
N TYR A 79 -7.72 -1.66 5.60
CA TYR A 79 -6.97 -0.46 5.99
C TYR A 79 -7.52 0.78 5.27
N ALA A 80 -7.79 0.66 3.98
CA ALA A 80 -8.29 1.80 3.20
C ALA A 80 -9.67 2.23 3.68
N GLU A 81 -10.48 1.29 4.14
CA GLU A 81 -11.80 1.60 4.65
C GLU A 81 -11.69 2.37 5.96
N ALA A 82 -10.70 2.04 6.77
CA ALA A 82 -10.50 2.70 8.05
C ALA A 82 -9.85 4.08 7.88
N PHE A 83 -9.04 4.26 6.84
CA PHE A 83 -8.31 5.51 6.63
C PHE A 83 -8.48 6.00 5.19
N PRO A 84 -9.70 6.30 4.79
CA PRO A 84 -9.97 6.64 3.39
C PRO A 84 -9.29 7.92 2.93
N ASP A 85 -9.19 8.92 3.80
CA ASP A 85 -8.57 10.18 3.40
C ASP A 85 -7.08 10.01 3.16
N GLU A 86 -6.43 9.20 3.98
CA GLU A 86 -5.01 8.93 3.82
C GLU A 86 -4.73 8.28 2.48
N ILE A 87 -5.57 7.32 2.10
CA ILE A 87 -5.40 6.62 0.84
C ILE A 87 -5.72 7.54 -0.34
N GLN A 88 -6.77 8.34 -0.22
CA GLN A 88 -7.13 9.27 -1.28
C GLN A 88 -6.03 10.31 -1.48
N ASP A 89 -5.45 10.81 -0.41
CA ASP A 89 -4.35 11.76 -0.50
C ASP A 89 -3.15 11.14 -1.20
N ALA A 90 -2.85 9.89 -0.88
CA ALA A 90 -1.73 9.20 -1.51
C ALA A 90 -1.97 9.04 -3.02
N ILE A 91 -3.19 8.72 -3.42
CA ILE A 91 -3.53 8.60 -4.82
C ILE A 91 -3.37 9.95 -5.52
N GLN A 92 -3.82 11.02 -4.89
CA GLN A 92 -3.70 12.35 -5.47
C GLN A 92 -2.26 12.81 -5.58
N ASP A 93 -1.44 12.47 -4.59
CA ASP A 93 -0.03 12.83 -4.63
C ASP A 93 0.69 12.11 -5.76
N ASN A 94 0.10 11.07 -6.29
CA ASN A 94 0.68 10.28 -7.37
C ASN A 94 -0.19 10.32 -8.61
N ASP A 95 -0.85 11.46 -8.84
CA ASP A 95 -1.83 11.55 -9.92
C ASP A 95 -1.24 11.44 -11.32
N SER A 96 0.08 11.53 -11.45
CA SER A 96 0.71 11.32 -12.74
C SER A 96 0.75 9.84 -13.11
N VAL A 97 0.46 8.95 -12.15
CA VAL A 97 0.47 7.51 -12.40
C VAL A 97 -0.95 7.07 -12.70
N THR A 98 -1.18 6.57 -13.89
CA THR A 98 -2.51 6.09 -14.25
C THR A 98 -2.68 4.66 -13.78
N THR A 99 -3.94 4.21 -13.72
CA THR A 99 -4.22 2.82 -13.36
C THR A 99 -3.54 1.88 -14.34
N GLU A 100 -3.53 2.23 -15.62
CA GLU A 100 -2.91 1.39 -16.63
C GLU A 100 -1.41 1.26 -16.41
N GLU A 101 -0.76 2.38 -16.10
CA GLU A 101 0.66 2.33 -15.81
C GLU A 101 0.96 1.50 -14.58
N LEU A 102 0.15 1.66 -13.55
CA LEU A 102 0.36 0.93 -12.32
C LEU A 102 0.19 -0.57 -12.52
N LYS A 103 -0.80 -0.96 -13.32
CA LYS A 103 -1.02 -2.37 -13.60
C LYS A 103 0.17 -2.97 -14.34
N ARG A 104 0.80 -2.20 -15.22
CA ARG A 104 2.00 -2.67 -15.90
C ARG A 104 3.18 -2.76 -14.97
N MET A 105 3.26 -1.85 -14.00
CA MET A 105 4.38 -1.79 -13.09
C MET A 105 4.31 -2.82 -11.98
N LEU A 106 3.12 -3.31 -11.66
CA LEU A 106 2.92 -4.17 -10.51
C LEU A 106 2.49 -5.59 -10.80
N PRO A 107 2.81 -6.17 -11.96
CA PRO A 107 2.56 -7.60 -12.10
C PRO A 107 3.53 -8.35 -11.21
N GLY A 108 3.20 -9.56 -10.89
CA GLY A 108 4.02 -10.33 -9.99
C GLY A 108 5.46 -10.43 -10.39
N GLN A 109 5.72 -10.64 -11.67
CA GLN A 109 7.09 -10.78 -12.10
C GLN A 109 7.85 -9.47 -11.92
N TYR A 110 7.20 -8.33 -12.00
CA TYR A 110 7.87 -7.08 -11.75
C TYR A 110 8.38 -7.04 -10.32
N LEU A 111 7.54 -7.49 -9.41
CA LEU A 111 7.94 -7.48 -8.02
C LEU A 111 9.06 -8.46 -7.76
N ASP A 112 9.17 -9.47 -8.58
CA ASP A 112 10.20 -10.46 -8.41
C ASP A 112 11.50 -10.06 -9.01
N ILE A 113 11.50 -9.14 -9.93
CA ILE A 113 12.65 -8.78 -10.58
C ILE A 113 13.71 -8.28 -9.73
N GLU A 114 13.35 -7.87 -8.59
CA GLU A 114 14.33 -7.46 -7.68
C GLU A 114 15.38 -8.49 -7.58
N HIS A 115 15.02 -9.71 -7.83
CA HIS A 115 15.99 -10.71 -7.77
C HIS A 115 16.08 -11.49 -9.04
N LEU A 116 15.15 -11.29 -9.90
CA LEU A 116 15.28 -11.99 -11.11
C LEU A 116 16.08 -11.30 -12.06
N ARG A 117 15.96 -10.24 -12.11
CA ARG A 117 16.41 -9.49 -13.05
C ARG A 117 17.49 -9.44 -13.16
N LYS A 118 17.23 -9.95 -13.21
CA LYS A 118 17.83 -10.14 -13.48
C LYS A 118 18.31 -9.89 -13.63
#